data_917e2234cad3551096e987690d76df50
#
_entry.id   917e2234cad3551096e987690d76df50
#
_cell.length_a   1.000
_cell.length_b   1.000
_cell.length_c   1.000
_cell.angle_alpha   90.00
_cell.angle_beta   90.00
_cell.angle_gamma   90.00
#
_symmetry.space_group_name_H-M   'P 1'
#
loop_
_entity.id
_entity.type
_entity.pdbx_description
1 polymer ?
#
loop_
_entity_poly.entity_id
_entity_poly.type
_entity_poly.pdbx_seq_one_letter_code
_entity_poly.pdbx_strand_id
1 'polypeptide(L)'
;MFFPVDIPAGFYRNGTDIESAGRWRDGSLVRWRDGSLRPIGGWRERVDSNFSEKPRGCLAWLDNTGDARLAFGSANKLLAINAAGATTDITPSNMTAGNPDAEVETGYGNYLYGQSTFGTERPDTGEFEEATTWSLDNFGQLLVGCANSDGRLVSWDLNASNDAVAITNAPTNCKALVVTEERFILALAAGNNLRKVEWCDREQMTTWTPAATNEAGGLELQTTGQIMLGIRTRGQTLLITTNDAHAVQYTGPPYIFNISRVGQGCGVISRKAAASVDTGVMWMGNEAFYRYNGSSVEPLPCDVADLIFSDINRAQKSKVWAVTNTANREIWWFYPSEGSTEIDRYCAYDYAENHWLIGNLSRTSGVESGVFRNPIWTDGVDVYDHEIANLYDGSAVFAESAPISLAQGDQMMRVNQIIPDEKSAGAVSVTLKSRFYPNGTETSHGPFTMASPTSVRMQGRQVRVRIDGVALADWRVGKLRLDVTAGSKR
;
A
#
# COMPACT_ATOMS: atom_id res chain seq x y z
N MET A 1 -35.62 -23.17 -13.12
CA MET A 1 -35.77 -22.15 -12.06
C MET A 1 -34.63 -21.19 -12.16
N PHE A 2 -34.90 -19.89 -12.22
CA PHE A 2 -33.81 -18.90 -12.27
C PHE A 2 -33.27 -18.65 -10.87
N PHE A 3 -32.01 -18.95 -10.68
CA PHE A 3 -31.29 -18.73 -9.44
C PHE A 3 -30.41 -17.45 -9.60
N PRO A 4 -30.66 -16.40 -8.83
CA PRO A 4 -29.81 -15.21 -8.85
C PRO A 4 -28.48 -15.52 -8.16
N VAL A 5 -27.37 -15.19 -8.80
CA VAL A 5 -26.05 -15.20 -8.17
C VAL A 5 -25.86 -13.83 -7.53
N ASP A 6 -26.27 -13.74 -6.27
CA ASP A 6 -26.21 -12.50 -5.49
C ASP A 6 -25.06 -12.63 -4.49
N ILE A 7 -23.91 -12.11 -4.85
CA ILE A 7 -22.68 -12.18 -4.07
C ILE A 7 -22.36 -10.76 -3.57
N PRO A 8 -22.25 -10.55 -2.25
CA PRO A 8 -21.88 -9.25 -1.70
C PRO A 8 -20.54 -8.75 -2.24
N ALA A 9 -20.39 -7.42 -2.32
CA ALA A 9 -19.16 -6.76 -2.72
C ALA A 9 -17.99 -7.13 -1.78
N GLY A 10 -16.79 -7.13 -2.34
CA GLY A 10 -15.55 -7.40 -1.60
C GLY A 10 -15.15 -8.86 -1.52
N PHE A 11 -13.87 -9.07 -1.33
CA PHE A 11 -13.28 -10.41 -1.16
C PHE A 11 -13.32 -10.86 0.29
N TYR A 12 -13.51 -12.16 0.47
CA TYR A 12 -13.45 -12.84 1.76
C TYR A 12 -12.52 -14.04 1.68
N ARG A 13 -11.41 -14.01 2.42
CA ARG A 13 -10.36 -15.05 2.37
C ARG A 13 -10.06 -15.68 3.73
N ASN A 14 -10.72 -15.22 4.79
CA ASN A 14 -10.57 -15.82 6.10
C ASN A 14 -11.24 -17.20 6.12
N GLY A 15 -10.64 -18.16 6.82
CA GLY A 15 -11.19 -19.48 7.01
C GLY A 15 -11.25 -20.36 5.75
N THR A 16 -12.17 -21.33 5.80
CA THR A 16 -12.29 -22.38 4.78
C THR A 16 -13.16 -21.98 3.59
N ASP A 17 -13.11 -22.78 2.51
CA ASP A 17 -13.96 -22.60 1.33
C ASP A 17 -15.47 -22.63 1.65
N ILE A 18 -15.87 -23.42 2.66
CA ILE A 18 -17.27 -23.52 3.05
C ILE A 18 -17.73 -22.30 3.83
N GLU A 19 -16.88 -21.77 4.71
CA GLU A 19 -17.17 -20.54 5.46
C GLU A 19 -17.27 -19.30 4.55
N SER A 20 -16.54 -19.31 3.44
CA SER A 20 -16.61 -18.26 2.44
C SER A 20 -17.73 -18.45 1.40
N ALA A 21 -18.60 -19.47 1.56
CA ALA A 21 -19.68 -19.74 0.59
C ALA A 21 -20.55 -18.48 0.36
N GLY A 22 -20.83 -18.20 -0.91
CA GLY A 22 -21.62 -17.00 -1.28
C GLY A 22 -20.85 -15.68 -1.21
N ARG A 23 -19.52 -15.69 -1.10
CA ARG A 23 -18.65 -14.51 -1.14
C ARG A 23 -17.70 -14.57 -2.35
N TRP A 24 -17.16 -13.44 -2.74
CA TRP A 24 -16.02 -13.41 -3.66
C TRP A 24 -14.76 -13.88 -2.92
N ARG A 25 -13.98 -14.75 -3.54
CA ARG A 25 -12.84 -15.36 -2.86
C ARG A 25 -11.49 -15.00 -3.48
N ASP A 26 -11.44 -14.80 -4.79
CA ASP A 26 -10.20 -14.49 -5.49
C ASP A 26 -10.44 -13.48 -6.60
N GLY A 27 -9.41 -12.69 -6.92
CA GLY A 27 -9.49 -11.73 -7.99
C GLY A 27 -8.27 -10.84 -8.09
N SER A 28 -8.26 -10.06 -9.14
CA SER A 28 -7.22 -9.06 -9.39
C SER A 28 -7.77 -7.94 -10.27
N LEU A 29 -7.35 -6.70 -9.97
CA LEU A 29 -7.62 -5.49 -10.75
C LEU A 29 -9.11 -5.19 -10.95
N VAL A 30 -9.92 -5.56 -9.97
CA VAL A 30 -11.36 -5.29 -9.94
C VAL A 30 -11.76 -4.59 -8.65
N ARG A 31 -12.88 -3.88 -8.73
CA ARG A 31 -13.54 -3.23 -7.59
C ARG A 31 -15.05 -3.35 -7.71
N TRP A 32 -15.76 -3.02 -6.64
CA TRP A 32 -17.20 -2.85 -6.64
C TRP A 32 -17.55 -1.38 -6.44
N ARG A 33 -18.64 -0.95 -7.06
CA ARG A 33 -19.23 0.35 -6.83
C ARG A 33 -20.72 0.27 -7.07
N ASP A 34 -21.51 0.72 -6.10
CA ASP A 34 -22.97 0.65 -6.16
C ASP A 34 -23.47 -0.78 -6.45
N GLY A 35 -22.83 -1.79 -5.82
CA GLY A 35 -23.15 -3.20 -6.00
C GLY A 35 -22.74 -3.83 -7.35
N SER A 36 -22.10 -3.08 -8.24
CA SER A 36 -21.65 -3.58 -9.54
C SER A 36 -20.15 -3.87 -9.51
N LEU A 37 -19.74 -5.05 -10.00
CA LEU A 37 -18.35 -5.40 -10.26
C LEU A 37 -17.85 -4.67 -11.49
N ARG A 38 -16.70 -4.04 -11.40
CA ARG A 38 -16.02 -3.34 -12.50
C ARG A 38 -14.49 -3.48 -12.41
N PRO A 39 -13.76 -3.21 -13.50
CA PRO A 39 -12.32 -3.14 -13.43
C PRO A 39 -11.88 -1.87 -12.68
N ILE A 40 -10.67 -1.86 -12.15
CA ILE A 40 -9.99 -0.60 -11.78
C ILE A 40 -9.71 0.22 -13.04
N GLY A 41 -9.38 1.52 -12.90
CA GLY A 41 -9.19 2.41 -14.05
C GLY A 41 -7.95 2.12 -14.93
N GLY A 42 -7.13 1.14 -14.58
CA GLY A 42 -5.89 0.83 -15.29
C GLY A 42 -4.86 1.96 -15.21
N TRP A 43 -3.82 1.92 -16.05
CA TRP A 43 -2.73 2.89 -16.00
C TRP A 43 -2.16 3.19 -17.39
N ARG A 44 -1.44 4.29 -17.48
CA ARG A 44 -0.66 4.69 -18.64
C ARG A 44 0.69 5.21 -18.17
N GLU A 45 1.74 4.82 -18.84
CA GLU A 45 3.06 5.36 -18.63
C GLU A 45 3.05 6.88 -18.84
N ARG A 46 3.58 7.59 -17.84
CA ARG A 46 3.69 9.06 -17.82
C ARG A 46 5.06 9.53 -18.29
N VAL A 47 6.09 8.90 -17.73
CA VAL A 47 7.48 9.24 -17.99
C VAL A 47 8.27 7.95 -18.03
N ASP A 48 9.02 7.75 -19.09
CA ASP A 48 10.09 6.77 -19.18
C ASP A 48 11.28 7.29 -18.36
N SER A 49 11.28 7.04 -17.07
CA SER A 49 12.31 7.49 -16.15
C SER A 49 13.50 6.56 -16.11
N ASN A 50 13.33 5.32 -16.52
CA ASN A 50 14.37 4.30 -16.52
C ASN A 50 15.15 4.29 -15.19
N PHE A 51 14.43 4.24 -14.05
CA PHE A 51 15.08 4.26 -12.75
C PHE A 51 16.11 3.13 -12.65
N SER A 52 17.34 3.49 -12.36
CA SER A 52 18.41 2.49 -12.14
C SER A 52 18.22 1.71 -10.84
N GLU A 53 17.44 2.26 -9.91
CA GLU A 53 17.13 1.68 -8.61
C GLU A 53 15.65 1.92 -8.29
N LYS A 54 15.04 0.97 -7.61
CA LYS A 54 13.61 1.04 -7.27
C LYS A 54 13.32 2.11 -6.22
N PRO A 55 12.47 3.10 -6.51
CA PRO A 55 12.07 4.11 -5.53
C PRO A 55 11.28 3.49 -4.37
N ARG A 56 11.60 3.97 -3.14
CA ARG A 56 10.93 3.57 -1.90
C ARG A 56 10.45 4.76 -1.08
N GLY A 57 10.25 5.85 -1.75
CA GLY A 57 9.62 7.07 -1.23
C GLY A 57 9.28 7.98 -2.39
N CYS A 58 8.12 8.59 -2.32
CA CYS A 58 7.64 9.53 -3.33
C CYS A 58 6.91 10.69 -2.65
N LEU A 59 7.02 11.87 -3.23
CA LEU A 59 6.29 13.07 -2.85
C LEU A 59 5.88 13.84 -4.09
N ALA A 60 4.65 14.36 -4.10
CA ALA A 60 4.18 15.34 -5.05
C ALA A 60 3.82 16.63 -4.32
N TRP A 61 4.27 17.80 -4.84
CA TRP A 61 3.92 19.10 -4.26
C TRP A 61 3.88 20.18 -5.35
N LEU A 62 3.29 21.32 -5.01
CA LEU A 62 3.33 22.53 -5.83
C LEU A 62 4.38 23.48 -5.27
N ASP A 63 5.17 24.06 -6.15
CA ASP A 63 6.03 25.20 -5.79
C ASP A 63 5.23 26.51 -5.73
N ASN A 64 5.87 27.61 -5.34
CA ASN A 64 5.21 28.92 -5.20
C ASN A 64 4.76 29.51 -6.54
N THR A 65 5.23 28.99 -7.67
CA THR A 65 4.78 29.40 -9.02
C THR A 65 3.58 28.59 -9.49
N GLY A 66 3.22 27.54 -8.74
CA GLY A 66 2.13 26.63 -9.08
C GLY A 66 2.57 25.46 -9.96
N ASP A 67 3.86 25.29 -10.19
CA ASP A 67 4.40 24.16 -10.95
C ASP A 67 4.39 22.88 -10.09
N ALA A 68 3.85 21.80 -10.65
CA ALA A 68 3.84 20.51 -10.00
C ALA A 68 5.21 19.83 -10.07
N ARG A 69 5.64 19.31 -8.94
CA ARG A 69 6.92 18.62 -8.75
C ARG A 69 6.68 17.21 -8.22
N LEU A 70 7.56 16.29 -8.60
CA LEU A 70 7.65 14.95 -8.04
C LEU A 70 9.07 14.70 -7.54
N ALA A 71 9.21 14.01 -6.42
CA ALA A 71 10.48 13.50 -5.94
C ALA A 71 10.38 12.00 -5.67
N PHE A 72 11.43 11.27 -6.00
CA PHE A 72 11.56 9.84 -5.78
C PHE A 72 12.88 9.53 -5.09
N GLY A 73 12.83 8.83 -3.96
CA GLY A 73 14.01 8.36 -3.24
C GLY A 73 14.19 6.85 -3.38
N SER A 74 15.35 6.41 -3.81
CA SER A 74 15.77 4.99 -3.88
C SER A 74 16.84 4.68 -2.84
N ALA A 75 17.46 3.49 -2.90
CA ALA A 75 18.51 3.12 -1.97
C ALA A 75 19.69 4.11 -1.97
N ASN A 76 20.11 4.57 -3.15
CA ASN A 76 21.32 5.39 -3.30
C ASN A 76 21.07 6.72 -4.05
N LYS A 77 19.81 7.02 -4.41
CA LYS A 77 19.50 8.21 -5.21
C LYS A 77 18.28 8.96 -4.69
N LEU A 78 18.31 10.25 -4.89
CA LEU A 78 17.16 11.14 -4.78
C LEU A 78 16.97 11.87 -6.11
N LEU A 79 15.83 11.66 -6.75
CA LEU A 79 15.51 12.18 -8.07
C LEU A 79 14.33 13.14 -7.97
N ALA A 80 14.38 14.24 -8.72
CA ALA A 80 13.26 15.14 -8.88
C ALA A 80 12.79 15.17 -10.33
N ILE A 81 11.47 15.22 -10.55
CA ILE A 81 10.85 15.35 -11.85
C ILE A 81 10.06 16.66 -11.86
N ASN A 82 10.32 17.52 -12.83
CA ASN A 82 9.63 18.80 -12.98
C ASN A 82 8.30 18.67 -13.74
N ALA A 83 7.55 19.75 -13.84
CA ALA A 83 6.27 19.79 -14.55
C ALA A 83 6.36 19.40 -16.03
N ALA A 84 7.52 19.56 -16.67
CA ALA A 84 7.78 19.17 -18.06
C ALA A 84 8.17 17.68 -18.20
N GLY A 85 8.28 16.92 -17.10
CA GLY A 85 8.68 15.53 -17.10
C GLY A 85 10.20 15.30 -17.11
N ALA A 86 11.02 16.35 -17.03
CA ALA A 86 12.47 16.18 -16.99
C ALA A 86 12.92 15.72 -15.61
N THR A 87 13.69 14.63 -15.59
CA THR A 87 14.27 14.04 -14.37
C THR A 87 15.63 14.68 -14.08
N THR A 88 15.86 15.05 -12.82
CA THR A 88 17.12 15.60 -12.31
C THR A 88 17.57 14.73 -11.13
N ASP A 89 18.84 14.33 -11.13
CA ASP A 89 19.49 13.71 -9.98
C ASP A 89 19.88 14.81 -8.98
N ILE A 90 19.30 14.78 -7.82
CA ILE A 90 19.53 15.72 -6.72
C ILE A 90 20.07 15.01 -5.49
N THR A 91 20.68 13.85 -5.67
CA THR A 91 21.24 13.04 -4.59
C THR A 91 22.23 13.85 -3.74
N PRO A 92 22.07 13.88 -2.42
CA PRO A 92 22.99 14.60 -1.55
C PRO A 92 24.42 14.08 -1.69
N SER A 93 25.40 14.99 -1.77
CA SER A 93 26.80 14.60 -1.80
C SER A 93 27.18 13.80 -0.56
N ASN A 94 28.01 12.77 -0.72
CA ASN A 94 28.44 11.85 0.34
C ASN A 94 27.27 11.18 1.09
N MET A 95 26.20 10.83 0.38
CA MET A 95 25.13 10.04 0.94
C MET A 95 25.66 8.66 1.34
N THR A 96 25.30 8.20 2.53
CA THR A 96 25.58 6.83 2.96
C THR A 96 24.82 5.86 2.08
N ALA A 97 25.52 4.89 1.49
CA ALA A 97 24.89 3.88 0.66
C ALA A 97 23.80 3.13 1.44
N GLY A 98 22.67 2.93 0.78
CA GLY A 98 21.54 2.22 1.36
C GLY A 98 21.38 0.83 0.77
N ASN A 99 20.48 0.04 1.38
CA ASN A 99 20.16 -1.31 0.96
C ASN A 99 18.89 -1.32 0.10
N PRO A 100 18.93 -1.84 -1.14
CA PRO A 100 17.74 -1.97 -1.97
C PRO A 100 16.75 -3.02 -1.41
N ASP A 101 17.28 -4.04 -0.72
CA ASP A 101 16.54 -5.11 -0.07
C ASP A 101 16.86 -5.13 1.43
N ALA A 102 15.96 -5.65 2.24
CA ALA A 102 16.27 -5.88 3.63
C ALA A 102 17.22 -7.09 3.72
N GLU A 103 18.29 -6.92 4.48
CA GLU A 103 19.25 -7.97 4.72
C GLU A 103 19.07 -8.52 6.13
N VAL A 104 18.92 -9.83 6.22
CA VAL A 104 18.96 -10.53 7.50
C VAL A 104 20.37 -11.03 7.68
N GLU A 105 21.16 -10.30 8.41
CA GLU A 105 22.48 -10.77 8.85
C GLU A 105 22.27 -11.87 9.90
N THR A 106 22.23 -13.11 9.44
CA THR A 106 22.12 -14.25 10.32
C THR A 106 23.51 -14.78 10.64
N GLY A 107 23.95 -14.62 11.86
CA GLY A 107 25.14 -15.10 12.53
C GLY A 107 25.94 -16.26 11.90
N TYR A 108 26.64 -16.98 12.70
CA TYR A 108 27.61 -18.03 12.35
C TYR A 108 27.19 -18.96 11.19
N GLY A 109 27.79 -18.80 10.01
CA GLY A 109 27.58 -19.70 8.87
C GLY A 109 26.97 -19.09 7.60
N ASN A 110 26.63 -17.83 7.58
CA ASN A 110 25.87 -17.21 6.49
C ASN A 110 26.74 -16.73 5.29
N TYR A 111 28.07 -16.78 5.40
CA TYR A 111 28.98 -16.44 4.29
C TYR A 111 29.50 -17.68 3.56
N LEU A 112 29.88 -17.51 2.30
CA LEU A 112 30.50 -18.54 1.50
C LEU A 112 31.74 -19.08 2.21
N TYR A 113 31.85 -20.39 2.30
CA TYR A 113 32.98 -21.09 2.91
C TYR A 113 34.32 -20.65 2.26
N GLY A 114 35.24 -20.12 3.06
CA GLY A 114 36.57 -19.76 2.59
C GLY A 114 36.82 -18.29 2.24
N GLN A 115 35.90 -17.38 2.50
CA GLN A 115 36.04 -15.94 2.15
C GLN A 115 36.76 -15.07 3.19
N SER A 116 37.08 -15.55 4.38
CA SER A 116 37.87 -14.78 5.37
C SER A 116 38.97 -15.60 5.99
N THR A 117 40.02 -14.92 6.44
CA THR A 117 41.13 -15.56 7.19
C THR A 117 40.65 -15.96 8.58
N PHE A 118 41.17 -17.09 9.10
CA PHE A 118 40.90 -17.58 10.44
C PHE A 118 41.26 -16.52 11.50
N GLY A 119 40.31 -16.15 12.35
CA GLY A 119 40.48 -15.13 13.40
C GLY A 119 40.10 -13.69 13.01
N THR A 120 39.65 -13.44 11.79
CA THR A 120 39.11 -12.14 11.40
C THR A 120 37.64 -12.08 11.80
N GLU A 121 37.27 -11.09 12.60
CA GLU A 121 35.89 -10.80 12.97
C GLU A 121 35.07 -10.48 11.69
N ARG A 122 33.95 -11.14 11.53
CA ARG A 122 33.05 -10.84 10.39
C ARG A 122 32.39 -9.51 10.62
N PRO A 123 32.15 -8.70 9.57
CA PRO A 123 31.43 -7.44 9.69
C PRO A 123 29.92 -7.60 10.00
N ASP A 124 29.51 -8.81 10.32
CA ASP A 124 28.15 -9.24 10.59
C ASP A 124 27.80 -8.92 12.06
N THR A 125 26.91 -7.97 12.28
CA THR A 125 26.42 -7.60 13.62
C THR A 125 25.27 -8.48 14.10
N GLY A 126 24.74 -9.37 13.26
CA GLY A 126 23.53 -10.18 13.54
C GLY A 126 22.26 -9.34 13.61
N GLU A 127 22.30 -8.11 13.16
CA GLU A 127 21.16 -7.20 13.15
C GLU A 127 20.38 -7.30 11.83
N PHE A 128 19.08 -7.03 11.91
CA PHE A 128 18.22 -6.92 10.75
C PHE A 128 18.35 -5.51 10.16
N GLU A 129 18.92 -5.40 8.96
CA GLU A 129 18.96 -4.14 8.22
C GLU A 129 17.74 -4.00 7.32
N GLU A 130 16.97 -2.93 7.54
CA GLU A 130 15.79 -2.61 6.73
C GLU A 130 16.22 -2.15 5.33
N ALA A 131 15.40 -2.46 4.31
CA ALA A 131 15.54 -1.81 3.02
C ALA A 131 15.42 -0.28 3.19
N THR A 132 16.23 0.47 2.43
CA THR A 132 16.25 1.92 2.50
C THR A 132 14.94 2.50 2.02
N THR A 133 14.33 3.34 2.86
CA THR A 133 13.11 4.08 2.57
C THR A 133 13.32 5.57 2.81
N TRP A 134 12.61 6.39 2.05
CA TRP A 134 12.65 7.84 2.21
C TRP A 134 11.37 8.38 2.83
N SER A 135 11.54 9.20 3.85
CA SER A 135 10.52 10.15 4.28
C SER A 135 10.76 11.45 3.55
N LEU A 136 9.82 11.83 2.68
CA LEU A 136 9.85 13.07 1.90
C LEU A 136 8.65 13.92 2.30
N ASP A 137 8.87 15.22 2.46
CA ASP A 137 7.83 16.21 2.75
C ASP A 137 8.25 17.58 2.15
N ASN A 138 7.35 18.52 2.15
CA ASN A 138 7.64 19.89 1.71
C ASN A 138 7.65 20.88 2.87
N PHE A 139 8.64 21.75 2.89
CA PHE A 139 8.72 22.89 3.82
C PHE A 139 8.55 24.18 3.04
N GLY A 140 7.33 24.68 2.95
CA GLY A 140 6.96 25.68 1.96
C GLY A 140 7.08 25.09 0.56
N GLN A 141 7.89 25.72 -0.31
CA GLN A 141 8.18 25.14 -1.64
C GLN A 141 9.36 24.16 -1.67
N LEU A 142 10.23 24.20 -0.63
CA LEU A 142 11.44 23.38 -0.58
C LEU A 142 11.09 21.92 -0.33
N LEU A 143 11.78 21.02 -1.01
CA LEU A 143 11.75 19.61 -0.66
C LEU A 143 12.58 19.38 0.60
N VAL A 144 12.07 18.62 1.55
CA VAL A 144 12.83 18.09 2.67
C VAL A 144 12.71 16.57 2.72
N GLY A 145 13.79 15.90 3.11
CA GLY A 145 13.84 14.44 3.08
C GLY A 145 14.79 13.85 4.09
N CYS A 146 14.57 12.56 4.38
CA CYS A 146 15.44 11.72 5.20
C CYS A 146 15.40 10.29 4.66
N ALA A 147 16.57 9.75 4.29
CA ALA A 147 16.75 8.32 4.07
C ALA A 147 17.09 7.65 5.40
N ASN A 148 16.41 6.53 5.74
CA ASN A 148 16.65 5.83 7.01
C ASN A 148 18.07 5.23 7.12
N SER A 149 18.76 4.99 6.00
CA SER A 149 20.16 4.51 5.94
C SER A 149 21.17 5.63 6.18
N ASP A 150 20.96 6.80 5.58
CA ASP A 150 21.87 7.95 5.71
C ASP A 150 21.64 8.75 7.00
N GLY A 151 20.41 8.84 7.46
CA GLY A 151 20.04 9.47 8.73
C GLY A 151 20.19 10.99 8.77
N ARG A 152 20.62 11.67 7.70
CA ARG A 152 20.66 13.12 7.59
C ARG A 152 19.31 13.66 7.14
N LEU A 153 18.91 14.79 7.70
CA LEU A 153 17.83 15.56 7.11
C LEU A 153 18.41 16.46 6.02
N VAL A 154 17.83 16.38 4.83
CA VAL A 154 18.29 17.14 3.65
C VAL A 154 17.20 18.06 3.14
N SER A 155 17.60 19.15 2.47
CA SER A 155 16.71 20.07 1.77
C SER A 155 17.20 20.37 0.38
N TRP A 156 16.26 20.59 -0.56
CA TRP A 156 16.56 20.98 -1.93
C TRP A 156 15.80 22.25 -2.32
N ASP A 157 16.51 23.17 -2.98
CA ASP A 157 16.07 24.53 -3.30
C ASP A 157 15.33 24.67 -4.63
N LEU A 158 14.94 23.58 -5.26
CA LEU A 158 14.29 23.48 -6.59
C LEU A 158 15.17 23.85 -7.77
N ASN A 159 16.45 24.18 -7.55
CA ASN A 159 17.40 24.46 -8.62
C ASN A 159 18.00 23.15 -9.14
N ALA A 160 17.73 22.85 -10.41
CA ALA A 160 18.21 21.61 -11.06
C ALA A 160 19.75 21.52 -11.17
N SER A 161 20.48 22.60 -10.91
CA SER A 161 21.95 22.61 -10.89
C SER A 161 22.55 22.32 -9.52
N ASN A 162 21.71 22.19 -8.49
CA ASN A 162 22.13 21.96 -7.10
C ASN A 162 21.64 20.59 -6.62
N ASP A 163 22.55 19.88 -5.93
CA ASP A 163 22.18 18.70 -5.16
C ASP A 163 21.39 19.12 -3.90
N ALA A 164 20.62 18.17 -3.33
CA ALA A 164 20.07 18.36 -1.99
C ALA A 164 21.20 18.43 -0.96
N VAL A 165 21.06 19.31 0.03
CA VAL A 165 22.09 19.55 1.05
C VAL A 165 21.56 19.22 2.44
N ALA A 166 22.46 18.77 3.32
CA ALA A 166 22.10 18.53 4.72
C ALA A 166 21.64 19.83 5.39
N ILE A 167 20.53 19.76 6.12
CA ILE A 167 20.00 20.91 6.86
C ILE A 167 20.97 21.26 8.00
N THR A 168 21.43 22.50 8.02
CA THR A 168 22.39 22.97 9.01
C THR A 168 21.84 22.84 10.43
N ASN A 169 22.68 22.36 11.36
CA ASN A 169 22.36 22.10 12.77
C ASN A 169 21.24 21.07 13.02
N ALA A 170 20.70 20.44 11.99
CA ALA A 170 19.71 19.37 12.19
C ALA A 170 20.34 18.16 12.87
N PRO A 171 19.55 17.40 13.66
CA PRO A 171 20.04 16.15 14.26
C PRO A 171 20.42 15.17 13.16
N THR A 172 21.40 14.32 13.49
CA THR A 172 21.86 13.22 12.60
C THR A 172 21.35 11.89 13.10
N ASN A 173 21.59 10.84 12.32
CA ASN A 173 21.14 9.47 12.62
C ASN A 173 19.62 9.40 12.86
N CYS A 174 18.85 10.16 12.08
CA CYS A 174 17.40 10.12 12.07
C CYS A 174 16.91 8.96 11.20
N LYS A 175 15.70 8.47 11.46
CA LYS A 175 15.11 7.39 10.67
C LYS A 175 13.94 7.84 9.79
N ALA A 176 13.35 8.98 10.08
CA ALA A 176 12.26 9.59 9.31
C ALA A 176 12.12 11.07 9.66
N LEU A 177 11.32 11.78 8.88
CA LEU A 177 10.86 13.13 9.19
C LEU A 177 9.37 13.29 8.84
N VAL A 178 8.76 14.33 9.40
CA VAL A 178 7.45 14.85 8.98
C VAL A 178 7.40 16.35 9.24
N VAL A 179 6.75 17.10 8.36
CA VAL A 179 6.49 18.54 8.55
C VAL A 179 5.09 18.71 9.12
N THR A 180 4.94 19.48 10.19
CA THR A 180 3.62 19.75 10.79
C THR A 180 2.86 20.84 10.03
N GLU A 181 1.56 21.00 10.31
CA GLU A 181 0.74 22.07 9.73
C GLU A 181 1.27 23.47 10.10
N GLU A 182 1.86 23.61 11.30
CA GLU A 182 2.45 24.87 11.82
C GLU A 182 3.84 25.13 11.26
N ARG A 183 4.34 24.25 10.37
CA ARG A 183 5.65 24.35 9.71
C ARG A 183 6.84 24.17 10.65
N PHE A 184 6.78 23.11 11.46
CA PHE A 184 7.94 22.52 12.12
C PHE A 184 8.38 21.26 11.36
N ILE A 185 9.67 21.02 11.28
CA ILE A 185 10.19 19.72 10.87
C ILE A 185 10.38 18.90 12.13
N LEU A 186 9.69 17.76 12.24
CA LEU A 186 9.94 16.78 13.28
C LEU A 186 10.93 15.74 12.76
N ALA A 187 12.10 15.66 13.37
CA ALA A 187 13.08 14.61 13.16
C ALA A 187 12.74 13.42 14.05
N LEU A 188 12.55 12.26 13.45
CA LEU A 188 12.05 11.07 14.13
C LEU A 188 13.15 10.04 14.34
N ALA A 189 13.18 9.41 15.52
CA ALA A 189 14.23 8.50 15.96
C ALA A 189 15.62 9.15 15.85
N ALA A 190 15.76 10.38 16.37
CA ALA A 190 16.90 11.26 16.18
C ALA A 190 18.08 10.92 17.11
N GLY A 191 19.33 11.11 16.62
CA GLY A 191 20.52 11.02 17.43
C GLY A 191 20.82 9.62 18.00
N ASN A 192 20.55 8.57 17.25
CA ASN A 192 20.65 7.16 17.69
C ASN A 192 19.68 6.76 18.82
N ASN A 193 18.72 7.62 19.17
CA ASN A 193 17.67 7.26 20.10
C ASN A 193 16.36 7.01 19.35
N LEU A 194 16.01 5.74 19.19
CA LEU A 194 14.86 5.29 18.38
C LEU A 194 13.49 5.78 18.92
N ARG A 195 13.46 6.40 20.10
CA ARG A 195 12.25 6.94 20.75
C ARG A 195 12.25 8.46 20.80
N LYS A 196 13.32 9.11 20.32
CA LYS A 196 13.48 10.57 20.41
C LYS A 196 12.84 11.26 19.20
N VAL A 197 12.10 12.33 19.49
CA VAL A 197 11.61 13.31 18.51
C VAL A 197 12.30 14.62 18.79
N GLU A 198 12.90 15.24 17.80
CA GLU A 198 13.42 16.60 17.85
C GLU A 198 12.70 17.45 16.81
N TRP A 199 12.52 18.73 17.10
CA TRP A 199 11.90 19.66 16.17
C TRP A 199 12.67 20.96 16.06
N CYS A 200 12.68 21.52 14.83
CA CYS A 200 13.27 22.82 14.57
C CYS A 200 12.40 23.94 15.17
N ASP A 201 12.89 25.15 15.09
CA ASP A 201 12.08 26.35 15.36
C ASP A 201 11.02 26.54 14.28
N ARG A 202 9.92 27.18 14.62
CA ARG A 202 8.80 27.43 13.70
C ARG A 202 9.27 28.24 12.48
N GLU A 203 9.01 27.70 11.29
CA GLU A 203 9.41 28.27 10.00
C GLU A 203 10.93 28.48 9.80
N GLN A 204 11.77 27.93 10.68
CA GLN A 204 13.23 28.06 10.67
C GLN A 204 13.91 26.69 10.71
N MET A 205 14.05 26.04 9.56
CA MET A 205 14.58 24.68 9.48
C MET A 205 16.05 24.51 9.92
N THR A 206 16.79 25.62 10.16
CA THR A 206 18.20 25.58 10.58
C THR A 206 18.41 25.78 12.08
N THR A 207 17.35 26.07 12.85
CA THR A 207 17.38 26.32 14.29
C THR A 207 16.83 25.11 15.05
N TRP A 208 17.71 24.35 15.67
CA TRP A 208 17.38 23.11 16.37
C TRP A 208 17.72 23.11 17.86
N THR A 209 18.56 24.05 18.29
CA THR A 209 18.96 24.15 19.69
C THR A 209 17.91 24.92 20.47
N PRO A 210 17.29 24.33 21.53
CA PRO A 210 16.31 25.00 22.35
C PRO A 210 16.90 26.25 23.02
N ALA A 211 16.17 27.35 22.94
CA ALA A 211 16.51 28.61 23.61
C ALA A 211 15.23 29.36 24.06
N ALA A 212 15.37 30.29 24.99
CA ALA A 212 14.23 31.06 25.44
C ALA A 212 13.57 31.94 24.37
N THR A 213 14.24 32.12 23.23
CA THR A 213 13.82 32.98 22.11
C THR A 213 13.30 32.20 20.91
N ASN A 214 13.27 30.87 20.97
CA ASN A 214 12.78 30.03 19.89
C ASN A 214 11.86 28.92 20.39
N GLU A 215 11.23 28.21 19.48
CA GLU A 215 10.31 27.08 19.77
C GLU A 215 10.95 25.72 19.47
N ALA A 216 12.26 25.66 19.17
CA ALA A 216 12.96 24.39 18.95
C ALA A 216 12.98 23.54 20.23
N GLY A 217 12.95 22.22 20.06
CA GLY A 217 12.93 21.32 21.22
C GLY A 217 13.03 19.85 20.86
N GLY A 218 12.82 19.02 21.85
CA GLY A 218 12.83 17.57 21.67
C GLY A 218 12.23 16.86 22.88
N LEU A 219 11.74 15.65 22.64
CA LEU A 219 11.14 14.79 23.65
C LEU A 219 11.47 13.33 23.35
N GLU A 220 11.65 12.53 24.37
CA GLU A 220 11.72 11.09 24.27
C GLU A 220 10.35 10.49 24.61
N LEU A 221 9.79 9.70 23.66
CA LEU A 221 8.52 9.01 23.86
C LEU A 221 8.65 7.92 24.93
N GLN A 222 7.67 7.86 25.81
CA GLN A 222 7.55 6.79 26.80
C GLN A 222 6.86 5.57 26.14
N THR A 223 7.63 4.85 25.35
CA THR A 223 7.20 3.67 24.61
C THR A 223 8.25 2.56 24.70
N THR A 224 7.84 1.32 24.48
CA THR A 224 8.75 0.16 24.32
C THR A 224 9.13 -0.07 22.85
N GLY A 225 8.47 0.61 21.91
CA GLY A 225 8.72 0.52 20.48
C GLY A 225 9.69 1.60 19.98
N GLN A 226 10.11 1.48 18.74
CA GLN A 226 10.84 2.51 18.01
C GLN A 226 9.89 3.31 17.12
N ILE A 227 10.16 4.60 16.96
CA ILE A 227 9.36 5.47 16.07
C ILE A 227 9.62 5.05 14.62
N MET A 228 8.55 4.74 13.90
CA MET A 228 8.62 4.30 12.52
C MET A 228 8.31 5.44 11.55
N LEU A 229 7.22 6.16 11.77
CA LEU A 229 6.77 7.22 10.88
C LEU A 229 6.00 8.31 11.61
N GLY A 230 5.90 9.47 10.96
CA GLY A 230 4.97 10.54 11.30
C GLY A 230 4.06 10.83 10.11
N ILE A 231 2.80 11.09 10.36
CA ILE A 231 1.82 11.40 9.32
C ILE A 231 0.88 12.51 9.79
N ARG A 232 0.66 13.50 8.92
CA ARG A 232 -0.27 14.59 9.20
C ARG A 232 -1.72 14.10 9.18
N THR A 233 -2.48 14.57 10.12
CA THR A 233 -3.94 14.42 10.19
C THR A 233 -4.55 15.77 10.59
N ARG A 234 -5.85 15.88 10.59
CA ARG A 234 -6.53 17.15 10.85
C ARG A 234 -6.16 17.74 12.24
N GLY A 235 -5.40 18.85 12.22
CA GLY A 235 -5.01 19.60 13.42
C GLY A 235 -3.99 18.91 14.33
N GLN A 236 -3.36 17.83 13.91
CA GLN A 236 -2.34 17.12 14.68
C GLN A 236 -1.47 16.23 13.78
N THR A 237 -0.35 15.79 14.30
CA THR A 237 0.53 14.81 13.64
C THR A 237 0.51 13.51 14.42
N LEU A 238 0.26 12.39 13.76
CA LEU A 238 0.30 11.07 14.38
C LEU A 238 1.69 10.46 14.20
N LEU A 239 2.34 10.09 15.30
CA LEU A 239 3.56 9.29 15.30
C LEU A 239 3.20 7.84 15.59
N ILE A 240 3.63 6.93 14.72
CA ILE A 240 3.37 5.51 14.92
C ILE A 240 4.71 4.81 15.15
N THR A 241 4.75 3.99 16.19
CA THR A 241 5.90 3.19 16.57
C THR A 241 5.71 1.73 16.14
N THR A 242 6.66 0.89 16.43
CA THR A 242 6.51 -0.56 16.24
C THR A 242 5.48 -1.19 17.18
N ASN A 243 5.01 -0.46 18.21
CA ASN A 243 4.12 -1.01 19.24
C ASN A 243 2.87 -0.16 19.53
N ASP A 244 2.95 1.16 19.43
CA ASP A 244 1.90 2.10 19.84
C ASP A 244 1.81 3.31 18.91
N ALA A 245 0.80 4.15 19.12
CA ALA A 245 0.58 5.38 18.37
C ALA A 245 0.43 6.57 19.32
N HIS A 246 1.01 7.72 18.94
CA HIS A 246 1.04 8.95 19.69
C HIS A 246 0.54 10.12 18.84
N ALA A 247 -0.38 10.91 19.37
CA ALA A 247 -0.81 12.17 18.76
C ALA A 247 0.05 13.32 19.26
N VAL A 248 0.59 14.08 18.32
CA VAL A 248 1.37 15.31 18.56
C VAL A 248 0.48 16.48 18.20
N GLN A 249 0.21 17.33 19.18
CA GLN A 249 -0.62 18.51 19.01
C GLN A 249 0.17 19.75 19.41
N TYR A 250 0.14 20.76 18.56
CA TYR A 250 0.74 22.06 18.86
C TYR A 250 -0.08 22.79 19.94
N THR A 251 0.59 23.21 21.01
CA THR A 251 -0.04 23.91 22.13
C THR A 251 0.52 25.32 22.33
N GLY A 252 1.60 25.63 21.62
CA GLY A 252 2.32 26.89 21.76
C GLY A 252 3.17 26.99 23.04
N PRO A 253 3.94 28.09 23.16
CA PRO A 253 4.80 28.31 24.32
C PRO A 253 4.03 28.27 25.67
N PRO A 254 4.62 27.72 26.74
CA PRO A 254 6.00 27.26 26.84
C PRO A 254 6.26 25.80 26.45
N TYR A 255 5.24 25.01 26.20
CA TYR A 255 5.39 23.55 26.00
C TYR A 255 5.49 23.10 24.57
N ILE A 256 5.22 23.98 23.60
CA ILE A 256 5.27 23.81 22.13
C ILE A 256 4.38 22.67 21.65
N PHE A 257 4.70 21.41 22.00
CA PHE A 257 3.91 20.25 21.65
C PHE A 257 3.44 19.47 22.87
N ASN A 258 2.19 19.03 22.82
CA ASN A 258 1.65 17.98 23.68
C ASN A 258 1.68 16.66 22.92
N ILE A 259 2.34 15.65 23.47
CA ILE A 259 2.42 14.31 22.88
C ILE A 259 1.72 13.33 23.80
N SER A 260 0.63 12.74 23.31
CA SER A 260 -0.18 11.79 24.08
C SER A 260 -0.32 10.46 23.34
N ARG A 261 -0.24 9.35 24.09
CA ARG A 261 -0.48 8.03 23.53
C ARG A 261 -1.98 7.83 23.26
N VAL A 262 -2.33 7.47 22.01
CA VAL A 262 -3.71 7.29 21.55
C VAL A 262 -4.06 5.84 21.22
N GLY A 263 -3.07 4.95 21.16
CA GLY A 263 -3.25 3.52 20.95
C GLY A 263 -2.09 2.70 21.47
N GLN A 264 -2.35 1.46 21.87
CA GLN A 264 -1.36 0.50 22.34
C GLN A 264 -1.58 -0.85 21.63
N GLY A 265 -0.49 -1.58 21.31
CA GLY A 265 -0.57 -2.84 20.55
C GLY A 265 -1.00 -2.64 19.09
N CYS A 266 -0.82 -1.43 18.54
CA CYS A 266 -1.24 -1.04 17.21
C CYS A 266 -0.06 -0.58 16.33
N GLY A 267 1.11 -1.18 16.52
CA GLY A 267 2.31 -0.83 15.79
C GLY A 267 2.17 -1.01 14.28
N VAL A 268 2.98 -0.27 13.53
CA VAL A 268 3.02 -0.32 12.07
C VAL A 268 4.08 -1.32 11.58
N ILE A 269 3.80 -1.98 10.45
CA ILE A 269 4.71 -3.00 9.89
C ILE A 269 5.95 -2.39 9.22
N SER A 270 5.83 -1.19 8.63
CA SER A 270 6.90 -0.49 7.92
C SER A 270 6.76 1.04 8.03
N ARG A 271 7.83 1.76 7.65
CA ARG A 271 7.87 3.23 7.67
C ARG A 271 6.93 3.91 6.67
N LYS A 272 6.36 3.17 5.74
CA LYS A 272 5.48 3.69 4.67
C LYS A 272 4.10 3.02 4.64
N ALA A 273 3.78 2.12 5.58
CA ALA A 273 2.54 1.36 5.56
C ALA A 273 1.31 2.09 6.12
N ALA A 274 1.38 3.42 6.23
CA ALA A 274 0.26 4.26 6.69
C ALA A 274 -0.08 5.33 5.66
N ALA A 275 -1.37 5.63 5.53
CA ALA A 275 -1.85 6.74 4.71
C ALA A 275 -3.00 7.48 5.40
N SER A 276 -3.09 8.79 5.10
CA SER A 276 -4.15 9.65 5.61
C SER A 276 -5.39 9.54 4.72
N VAL A 277 -6.56 9.47 5.33
CA VAL A 277 -7.86 9.50 4.67
C VAL A 277 -8.72 10.59 5.31
N ASP A 278 -9.85 10.95 4.67
CA ASP A 278 -10.74 12.00 5.18
C ASP A 278 -11.17 11.80 6.63
N THR A 279 -11.27 10.55 7.06
CA THR A 279 -11.73 10.15 8.40
C THR A 279 -10.62 9.90 9.41
N GLY A 280 -9.35 10.13 9.03
CA GLY A 280 -8.19 9.92 9.91
C GLY A 280 -7.02 9.24 9.21
N VAL A 281 -6.34 8.33 9.89
CA VAL A 281 -5.18 7.60 9.36
C VAL A 281 -5.45 6.11 9.44
N MET A 282 -5.09 5.37 8.40
CA MET A 282 -5.15 3.90 8.40
C MET A 282 -3.78 3.31 8.11
N TRP A 283 -3.46 2.19 8.74
CA TRP A 283 -2.17 1.51 8.52
C TRP A 283 -2.25 0.01 8.67
N MET A 284 -1.28 -0.65 8.04
CA MET A 284 -1.04 -2.08 8.20
C MET A 284 -0.08 -2.31 9.37
N GLY A 285 -0.52 -3.07 10.35
CA GLY A 285 0.34 -3.59 11.42
C GLY A 285 0.95 -4.94 11.06
N ASN A 286 1.55 -5.62 12.04
CA ASN A 286 2.18 -6.93 11.80
C ASN A 286 1.19 -8.08 11.58
N GLU A 287 -0.04 -7.99 12.14
CA GLU A 287 -1.06 -9.06 12.10
C GLU A 287 -2.48 -8.52 11.93
N ALA A 288 -2.66 -7.19 11.89
CA ALA A 288 -3.96 -6.54 11.77
C ALA A 288 -3.82 -5.17 11.12
N PHE A 289 -4.93 -4.64 10.64
CA PHE A 289 -5.04 -3.26 10.20
C PHE A 289 -5.66 -2.39 11.28
N TYR A 290 -5.27 -1.13 11.33
CA TYR A 290 -5.72 -0.17 12.32
C TYR A 290 -6.20 1.12 11.67
N ARG A 291 -7.09 1.80 12.36
CA ARG A 291 -7.59 3.13 12.01
C ARG A 291 -7.49 4.06 13.20
N TYR A 292 -6.97 5.26 13.00
CA TYR A 292 -7.05 6.38 13.93
C TYR A 292 -8.15 7.34 13.47
N ASN A 293 -9.11 7.64 14.33
CA ASN A 293 -10.29 8.45 14.03
C ASN A 293 -10.18 9.92 14.46
N GLY A 294 -8.97 10.36 14.86
CA GLY A 294 -8.70 11.69 15.43
C GLY A 294 -8.66 11.73 16.96
N SER A 295 -9.06 10.65 17.64
CA SER A 295 -9.03 10.58 19.12
C SER A 295 -8.47 9.26 19.64
N SER A 296 -8.79 8.15 19.01
CA SER A 296 -8.39 6.80 19.44
C SER A 296 -8.06 5.92 18.25
N VAL A 297 -7.29 4.88 18.51
CA VAL A 297 -6.96 3.83 17.54
C VAL A 297 -7.92 2.66 17.72
N GLU A 298 -8.47 2.19 16.61
CA GLU A 298 -9.37 1.05 16.55
C GLU A 298 -8.82 0.00 15.55
N PRO A 299 -8.99 -1.30 15.82
CA PRO A 299 -8.69 -2.31 14.81
C PRO A 299 -9.69 -2.19 13.66
N LEU A 300 -9.20 -2.31 12.43
CA LEU A 300 -10.01 -2.32 11.22
C LEU A 300 -10.31 -3.79 10.87
N PRO A 301 -11.59 -4.21 10.90
CA PRO A 301 -11.95 -5.58 10.51
C PRO A 301 -11.48 -5.90 9.09
N CYS A 302 -10.85 -7.06 8.90
CA CYS A 302 -10.27 -7.45 7.63
C CYS A 302 -10.75 -8.83 7.20
N ASP A 303 -11.52 -8.89 6.12
CA ASP A 303 -12.08 -10.11 5.54
C ASP A 303 -11.03 -10.95 4.77
N VAL A 304 -9.82 -10.41 4.61
CA VAL A 304 -8.71 -11.03 3.85
C VAL A 304 -7.44 -11.15 4.69
N ALA A 305 -7.54 -11.01 6.01
CA ALA A 305 -6.39 -10.99 6.91
C ALA A 305 -5.57 -12.29 6.84
N ASP A 306 -6.24 -13.45 6.85
CA ASP A 306 -5.55 -14.75 6.79
C ASP A 306 -4.71 -14.89 5.52
N LEU A 307 -5.20 -14.40 4.38
CA LEU A 307 -4.43 -14.42 3.15
C LEU A 307 -3.21 -13.51 3.24
N ILE A 308 -3.41 -12.26 3.63
CA ILE A 308 -2.35 -11.24 3.59
C ILE A 308 -1.22 -11.60 4.57
N PHE A 309 -1.57 -11.86 5.83
CA PHE A 309 -0.56 -12.07 6.88
C PHE A 309 0.11 -13.45 6.83
N SER A 310 -0.45 -14.43 6.09
CA SER A 310 0.23 -15.69 5.78
C SER A 310 1.11 -15.61 4.53
N ASP A 311 0.79 -14.73 3.57
CA ASP A 311 1.49 -14.59 2.28
C ASP A 311 2.62 -13.56 2.32
N ILE A 312 2.64 -12.65 3.30
CA ILE A 312 3.64 -11.57 3.33
C ILE A 312 5.05 -12.07 3.64
N ASN A 313 6.03 -11.65 2.82
CA ASN A 313 7.44 -11.89 3.11
C ASN A 313 7.89 -11.03 4.32
N ARG A 314 8.00 -11.67 5.49
CA ARG A 314 8.37 -11.01 6.75
C ARG A 314 9.80 -10.43 6.72
N ALA A 315 10.70 -11.03 5.96
CA ALA A 315 12.07 -10.51 5.81
C ALA A 315 12.09 -9.18 5.04
N GLN A 316 11.18 -9.01 4.07
CA GLN A 316 11.10 -7.81 3.24
C GLN A 316 9.97 -6.84 3.66
N LYS A 317 9.45 -6.97 4.88
CA LYS A 317 8.32 -6.15 5.40
C LYS A 317 8.57 -4.65 5.36
N SER A 318 9.83 -4.19 5.41
CA SER A 318 10.19 -2.77 5.32
C SER A 318 9.79 -2.11 3.99
N LYS A 319 9.55 -2.91 2.95
CA LYS A 319 9.09 -2.44 1.63
C LYS A 319 7.59 -2.17 1.55
N VAL A 320 6.80 -2.65 2.51
CA VAL A 320 5.35 -2.42 2.52
C VAL A 320 5.07 -0.92 2.55
N TRP A 321 4.19 -0.46 1.67
CA TRP A 321 3.80 0.94 1.63
C TRP A 321 2.31 1.10 1.34
N ALA A 322 1.77 2.26 1.68
CA ALA A 322 0.36 2.59 1.55
C ALA A 322 0.16 3.88 0.76
N VAL A 323 -0.95 3.95 0.05
CA VAL A 323 -1.40 5.15 -0.66
C VAL A 323 -2.91 5.20 -0.71
N THR A 324 -3.48 6.40 -0.67
CA THR A 324 -4.91 6.63 -0.88
C THR A 324 -5.23 6.83 -2.35
N ASN A 325 -6.40 6.34 -2.73
CA ASN A 325 -7.08 6.68 -3.99
C ASN A 325 -8.38 7.41 -3.62
N THR A 326 -8.26 8.71 -3.36
CA THR A 326 -9.35 9.54 -2.83
C THR A 326 -10.56 9.60 -3.76
N ALA A 327 -10.34 9.57 -5.08
CA ALA A 327 -11.41 9.56 -6.07
C ALA A 327 -12.31 8.31 -5.96
N ASN A 328 -11.74 7.19 -5.56
CA ASN A 328 -12.45 5.93 -5.36
C ASN A 328 -12.70 5.60 -3.89
N ARG A 329 -12.24 6.45 -2.96
CA ARG A 329 -12.37 6.25 -1.50
C ARG A 329 -11.75 4.93 -1.04
N GLU A 330 -10.60 4.61 -1.59
CA GLU A 330 -9.85 3.40 -1.29
C GLU A 330 -8.50 3.76 -0.65
N ILE A 331 -8.03 2.91 0.23
CA ILE A 331 -6.62 2.89 0.66
C ILE A 331 -6.00 1.59 0.21
N TRP A 332 -4.82 1.68 -0.38
CA TRP A 332 -4.08 0.57 -0.96
C TRP A 332 -2.81 0.32 -0.17
N TRP A 333 -2.53 -0.95 0.12
CA TRP A 333 -1.26 -1.43 0.66
C TRP A 333 -0.64 -2.37 -0.34
N PHE A 334 0.62 -2.11 -0.67
CA PHE A 334 1.42 -2.94 -1.54
C PHE A 334 2.45 -3.69 -0.70
N TYR A 335 2.62 -4.99 -0.95
CA TYR A 335 3.49 -5.83 -0.15
C TYR A 335 4.16 -6.92 -1.00
N PRO A 336 5.36 -7.42 -0.59
CA PRO A 336 5.98 -8.58 -1.19
C PRO A 336 5.32 -9.86 -0.67
N SER A 337 4.98 -10.80 -1.57
CA SER A 337 4.50 -12.13 -1.18
C SER A 337 5.65 -12.98 -0.62
N GLU A 338 5.33 -14.08 0.06
CA GLU A 338 6.30 -14.99 0.70
C GLU A 338 7.39 -15.46 -0.27
N GLY A 339 7.03 -15.71 -1.52
CA GLY A 339 7.95 -16.15 -2.58
C GLY A 339 8.69 -15.04 -3.31
N SER A 340 8.47 -13.77 -2.95
CA SER A 340 9.04 -12.61 -3.64
C SER A 340 9.89 -11.76 -2.70
N THR A 341 11.03 -11.30 -3.18
CA THR A 341 11.83 -10.26 -2.50
C THR A 341 11.33 -8.86 -2.82
N GLU A 342 10.52 -8.70 -3.88
CA GLU A 342 9.97 -7.42 -4.31
C GLU A 342 8.45 -7.39 -4.23
N ILE A 343 7.87 -6.19 -4.19
CA ILE A 343 6.43 -5.96 -4.16
C ILE A 343 5.78 -6.52 -5.42
N ASP A 344 4.84 -7.43 -5.24
CA ASP A 344 4.09 -8.11 -6.30
C ASP A 344 2.59 -8.23 -6.02
N ARG A 345 2.17 -7.90 -4.79
CA ARG A 345 0.80 -8.01 -4.30
C ARG A 345 0.26 -6.68 -3.81
N TYR A 346 -1.06 -6.57 -3.82
CA TYR A 346 -1.75 -5.51 -3.11
C TYR A 346 -2.99 -6.03 -2.39
N CYS A 347 -3.36 -5.32 -1.35
CA CYS A 347 -4.71 -5.31 -0.81
C CYS A 347 -5.21 -3.87 -0.71
N ALA A 348 -6.50 -3.67 -0.88
CA ALA A 348 -7.09 -2.35 -0.72
C ALA A 348 -8.39 -2.43 0.07
N TYR A 349 -8.70 -1.37 0.79
CA TYR A 349 -9.93 -1.23 1.55
C TYR A 349 -10.73 -0.05 1.02
N ASP A 350 -11.94 -0.33 0.54
CA ASP A 350 -12.93 0.70 0.26
C ASP A 350 -13.57 1.15 1.57
N TYR A 351 -13.20 2.37 2.03
CA TYR A 351 -13.67 2.90 3.30
C TYR A 351 -15.06 3.58 3.20
N ALA A 352 -15.64 3.65 2.01
CA ALA A 352 -17.00 4.12 1.81
C ALA A 352 -18.01 2.96 1.86
N GLU A 353 -17.73 1.86 1.20
CA GLU A 353 -18.60 0.69 1.12
C GLU A 353 -18.18 -0.45 2.06
N ASN A 354 -17.06 -0.29 2.80
CA ASN A 354 -16.55 -1.21 3.82
C ASN A 354 -16.28 -2.62 3.29
N HIS A 355 -15.50 -2.74 2.22
CA HIS A 355 -15.10 -4.03 1.70
C HIS A 355 -13.64 -4.05 1.25
N TRP A 356 -13.06 -5.26 1.15
CA TRP A 356 -11.68 -5.48 0.81
C TRP A 356 -11.50 -5.92 -0.64
N LEU A 357 -10.43 -5.43 -1.26
CA LEU A 357 -9.94 -5.79 -2.58
C LEU A 357 -8.58 -6.46 -2.44
N ILE A 358 -8.26 -7.38 -3.33
CA ILE A 358 -6.95 -8.04 -3.40
C ILE A 358 -6.53 -8.19 -4.86
N GLY A 359 -5.26 -8.42 -5.09
CA GLY A 359 -4.75 -8.75 -6.41
C GLY A 359 -3.24 -8.67 -6.53
N ASN A 360 -2.78 -8.84 -7.75
CA ASN A 360 -1.38 -8.79 -8.12
C ASN A 360 -1.11 -7.50 -8.85
N LEU A 361 -0.20 -6.70 -8.33
CA LEU A 361 0.29 -5.49 -8.97
C LEU A 361 1.61 -5.09 -8.34
N SER A 362 2.65 -4.96 -9.14
CA SER A 362 3.95 -4.49 -8.69
C SER A 362 3.97 -2.96 -8.74
N ARG A 363 3.94 -2.31 -7.57
CA ARG A 363 4.17 -0.86 -7.43
C ARG A 363 5.03 -0.62 -6.21
N THR A 364 6.15 0.06 -6.40
CA THR A 364 7.19 0.22 -5.37
C THR A 364 7.03 1.48 -4.56
N SER A 365 6.42 2.51 -5.13
CA SER A 365 6.14 3.79 -4.47
C SER A 365 5.12 4.59 -5.28
N GLY A 366 4.57 5.64 -4.69
CA GLY A 366 3.66 6.53 -5.38
C GLY A 366 3.01 7.59 -4.50
N VAL A 367 2.20 8.41 -5.14
CA VAL A 367 1.43 9.49 -4.52
C VAL A 367 -0.03 9.41 -4.94
N GLU A 368 -0.90 9.94 -4.07
CA GLU A 368 -2.33 10.10 -4.36
C GLU A 368 -2.60 11.19 -5.40
N SER A 369 -3.84 11.24 -5.86
CA SER A 369 -4.34 12.40 -6.62
C SER A 369 -4.46 13.63 -5.71
N GLY A 370 -4.28 14.80 -6.30
CA GLY A 370 -4.33 16.09 -5.58
C GLY A 370 -3.47 17.12 -6.29
N VAL A 371 -2.17 17.04 -6.16
CA VAL A 371 -1.22 17.84 -6.96
C VAL A 371 -1.37 17.51 -8.44
N PHE A 372 -1.46 16.23 -8.75
CA PHE A 372 -1.83 15.74 -10.09
C PHE A 372 -3.27 15.25 -10.09
N ARG A 373 -3.91 15.27 -11.25
CA ARG A 373 -5.29 14.85 -11.42
C ARG A 373 -5.52 13.37 -11.06
N ASN A 374 -4.53 12.54 -11.38
CA ASN A 374 -4.60 11.08 -11.19
C ASN A 374 -3.54 10.64 -10.18
N PRO A 375 -3.73 9.52 -9.48
CA PRO A 375 -2.67 8.92 -8.69
C PRO A 375 -1.47 8.58 -9.57
N ILE A 376 -0.26 8.81 -9.07
CA ILE A 376 0.98 8.52 -9.79
C ILE A 376 1.76 7.48 -9.00
N TRP A 377 1.97 6.30 -9.59
CA TRP A 377 2.70 5.22 -8.99
C TRP A 377 3.82 4.74 -9.92
N THR A 378 4.87 4.14 -9.35
CA THR A 378 5.99 3.56 -10.10
C THR A 378 6.09 2.05 -9.86
N ASP A 379 6.48 1.31 -10.88
CA ASP A 379 6.79 -0.13 -10.76
C ASP A 379 8.27 -0.38 -10.37
N GLY A 380 9.03 0.72 -10.23
CA GLY A 380 10.44 0.70 -9.93
C GLY A 380 11.35 0.91 -11.15
N VAL A 381 10.78 0.99 -12.35
CA VAL A 381 11.45 1.36 -13.61
C VAL A 381 10.85 2.65 -14.15
N ASP A 382 9.53 2.67 -14.32
CA ASP A 382 8.82 3.80 -14.93
C ASP A 382 7.72 4.35 -14.03
N VAL A 383 7.22 5.51 -14.39
CA VAL A 383 6.18 6.26 -13.67
C VAL A 383 4.87 6.20 -14.45
N TYR A 384 3.80 5.83 -13.78
CA TYR A 384 2.47 5.64 -14.38
C TYR A 384 1.42 6.55 -13.76
N ASP A 385 0.59 7.14 -14.61
CA ASP A 385 -0.70 7.71 -14.20
C ASP A 385 -1.71 6.55 -14.05
N HIS A 386 -2.30 6.42 -12.89
CA HIS A 386 -3.33 5.42 -12.59
C HIS A 386 -4.74 5.99 -12.73
N GLU A 387 -5.74 5.12 -12.84
CA GLU A 387 -7.17 5.46 -13.00
C GLU A 387 -7.48 6.31 -14.26
N ILE A 388 -6.70 6.13 -15.31
CA ILE A 388 -6.78 6.98 -16.53
C ILE A 388 -7.13 6.20 -17.79
N ALA A 389 -6.79 4.91 -17.85
CA ALA A 389 -6.96 4.07 -19.04
C ALA A 389 -7.37 2.66 -18.59
N ASN A 390 -8.04 1.92 -19.47
CA ASN A 390 -8.35 0.51 -19.20
C ASN A 390 -7.24 -0.40 -19.76
N LEU A 391 -5.98 -0.04 -19.52
CA LEU A 391 -4.78 -0.79 -19.89
C LEU A 391 -4.20 -1.45 -18.64
N TYR A 392 -3.77 -2.70 -18.78
CA TYR A 392 -3.34 -3.52 -17.64
C TYR A 392 -2.05 -4.30 -17.92
N ASP A 393 -1.33 -3.97 -19.02
CA ASP A 393 -0.06 -4.57 -19.45
C ASP A 393 -0.09 -6.10 -19.45
N GLY A 394 -1.22 -6.67 -19.94
CA GLY A 394 -1.44 -8.11 -20.00
C GLY A 394 -1.81 -8.77 -18.67
N SER A 395 -1.95 -7.99 -17.58
CA SER A 395 -2.38 -8.50 -16.30
C SER A 395 -3.84 -8.94 -16.32
N ALA A 396 -4.15 -10.06 -15.67
CA ALA A 396 -5.50 -10.61 -15.62
C ALA A 396 -6.43 -9.75 -14.77
N VAL A 397 -7.56 -9.37 -15.33
CA VAL A 397 -8.63 -8.62 -14.64
C VAL A 397 -9.78 -9.59 -14.39
N PHE A 398 -9.94 -10.06 -13.16
CA PHE A 398 -10.96 -11.07 -12.86
C PHE A 398 -11.46 -11.03 -11.42
N ALA A 399 -12.63 -11.63 -11.21
CA ALA A 399 -13.15 -11.99 -9.89
C ALA A 399 -13.69 -13.42 -9.92
N GLU A 400 -13.38 -14.19 -8.88
CA GLU A 400 -13.86 -15.58 -8.72
C GLU A 400 -14.55 -15.75 -7.37
N SER A 401 -15.74 -16.35 -7.40
CA SER A 401 -16.51 -16.62 -6.18
C SER A 401 -15.96 -17.81 -5.40
N ALA A 402 -16.25 -17.86 -4.12
CA ALA A 402 -16.23 -19.11 -3.37
C ALA A 402 -17.28 -20.10 -3.92
N PRO A 403 -17.21 -21.37 -3.55
CA PRO A 403 -18.19 -22.36 -3.99
C PRO A 403 -19.60 -21.96 -3.51
N ILE A 404 -20.53 -21.89 -4.44
CA ILE A 404 -21.94 -21.65 -4.17
C ILE A 404 -22.64 -23.01 -4.19
N SER A 405 -23.27 -23.37 -3.09
CA SER A 405 -24.07 -24.60 -3.01
C SER A 405 -25.43 -24.35 -3.64
N LEU A 406 -25.73 -25.07 -4.69
CA LEU A 406 -27.04 -25.08 -5.31
C LEU A 406 -27.93 -26.02 -4.49
N ALA A 407 -29.09 -25.57 -4.01
CA ALA A 407 -30.01 -26.36 -3.17
C ALA A 407 -29.35 -26.96 -1.92
N GLN A 408 -28.61 -26.17 -1.14
CA GLN A 408 -27.95 -26.56 0.11
C GLN A 408 -26.92 -27.73 -0.02
N GLY A 409 -26.52 -28.08 -1.25
CA GLY A 409 -25.54 -29.13 -1.50
C GLY A 409 -26.08 -30.57 -1.47
N ASP A 410 -27.32 -30.80 -1.10
CA ASP A 410 -27.92 -32.15 -0.96
C ASP A 410 -28.24 -32.82 -2.29
N GLN A 411 -28.47 -32.01 -3.34
CA GLN A 411 -28.87 -32.50 -4.65
C GLN A 411 -27.88 -32.06 -5.71
N MET A 412 -27.72 -32.91 -6.72
CA MET A 412 -27.08 -32.50 -7.95
C MET A 412 -27.96 -31.48 -8.67
N MET A 413 -27.33 -30.43 -9.20
CA MET A 413 -28.01 -29.42 -9.97
C MET A 413 -27.44 -29.42 -11.39
N ARG A 414 -28.34 -29.21 -12.34
CA ARG A 414 -27.98 -28.97 -13.74
C ARG A 414 -28.20 -27.51 -14.05
N VAL A 415 -27.14 -26.83 -14.51
CA VAL A 415 -27.22 -25.49 -15.05
C VAL A 415 -27.41 -25.60 -16.55
N ASN A 416 -28.52 -25.02 -17.06
CA ASN A 416 -28.91 -25.08 -18.46
C ASN A 416 -28.48 -23.81 -19.20
N GLN A 417 -28.54 -22.64 -18.53
CA GLN A 417 -28.33 -21.35 -19.16
C GLN A 417 -27.81 -20.32 -18.16
N ILE A 418 -26.95 -19.42 -18.63
CA ILE A 418 -26.56 -18.18 -17.96
C ILE A 418 -27.37 -17.04 -18.56
N ILE A 419 -27.99 -16.24 -17.71
CA ILE A 419 -28.61 -14.97 -18.10
C ILE A 419 -27.71 -13.85 -17.57
N PRO A 420 -27.02 -13.14 -18.47
CA PRO A 420 -26.08 -12.10 -18.11
C PRO A 420 -26.80 -10.83 -17.64
N ASP A 421 -26.08 -10.06 -16.80
CA ASP A 421 -26.39 -8.70 -16.44
C ASP A 421 -25.10 -7.88 -16.60
N GLU A 422 -24.79 -7.53 -17.83
CA GLU A 422 -23.57 -6.80 -18.21
C GLU A 422 -23.95 -5.55 -19.02
N LYS A 423 -23.44 -4.41 -18.60
CA LYS A 423 -23.70 -3.13 -19.28
C LYS A 423 -23.00 -3.05 -20.66
N SER A 424 -21.80 -3.63 -20.79
CA SER A 424 -20.93 -3.45 -21.96
C SER A 424 -21.10 -4.52 -23.05
N ALA A 425 -22.02 -5.45 -22.88
CA ALA A 425 -22.44 -6.49 -23.82
C ALA A 425 -21.28 -7.19 -24.55
N GLY A 426 -20.60 -8.13 -23.87
CA GLY A 426 -19.53 -8.95 -24.45
C GLY A 426 -18.10 -8.53 -24.10
N ALA A 427 -17.91 -7.51 -23.26
CA ALA A 427 -16.61 -7.14 -22.73
C ALA A 427 -16.12 -8.08 -21.62
N VAL A 428 -16.96 -9.02 -21.18
CA VAL A 428 -16.70 -9.94 -20.08
C VAL A 428 -17.03 -11.37 -20.51
N SER A 429 -16.25 -12.32 -20.02
CA SER A 429 -16.55 -13.75 -20.13
C SER A 429 -16.79 -14.36 -18.74
N VAL A 430 -17.58 -15.43 -18.70
CA VAL A 430 -17.85 -16.20 -17.48
C VAL A 430 -17.37 -17.62 -17.64
N THR A 431 -16.63 -18.09 -16.66
CA THR A 431 -16.27 -19.51 -16.51
C THR A 431 -16.97 -20.06 -15.27
N LEU A 432 -17.68 -21.17 -15.41
CA LEU A 432 -18.29 -21.89 -14.31
C LEU A 432 -17.43 -23.10 -13.97
N LYS A 433 -17.04 -23.25 -12.67
CA LYS A 433 -16.30 -24.40 -12.18
C LYS A 433 -17.23 -25.23 -11.30
N SER A 434 -17.48 -26.48 -11.69
CA SER A 434 -18.35 -27.38 -10.95
C SER A 434 -17.57 -28.43 -10.17
N ARG A 435 -18.07 -28.82 -9.00
CA ARG A 435 -17.56 -29.93 -8.19
C ARG A 435 -18.71 -30.65 -7.48
N PHE A 436 -18.48 -31.92 -7.14
CA PHE A 436 -19.47 -32.75 -6.46
C PHE A 436 -19.31 -32.75 -4.95
N TYR A 437 -18.09 -32.58 -4.45
CA TYR A 437 -17.76 -32.55 -3.01
C TYR A 437 -16.81 -31.37 -2.74
N PRO A 438 -16.78 -30.84 -1.52
CA PRO A 438 -15.93 -29.69 -1.17
C PRO A 438 -14.45 -29.85 -1.51
N ASN A 439 -13.90 -31.06 -1.39
CA ASN A 439 -12.51 -31.38 -1.71
C ASN A 439 -12.36 -32.12 -3.07
N GLY A 440 -13.41 -32.16 -3.85
CA GLY A 440 -13.41 -32.84 -5.15
C GLY A 440 -12.72 -32.00 -6.23
N THR A 441 -12.28 -32.67 -7.30
CA THR A 441 -11.72 -32.03 -8.48
C THR A 441 -12.75 -31.10 -9.12
N GLU A 442 -12.34 -29.89 -9.43
CA GLU A 442 -13.15 -28.90 -10.14
C GLU A 442 -13.08 -29.16 -11.66
N THR A 443 -14.23 -29.08 -12.31
CA THR A 443 -14.35 -29.13 -13.76
C THR A 443 -14.76 -27.76 -14.28
N SER A 444 -13.95 -27.17 -15.15
CA SER A 444 -14.21 -25.85 -15.75
C SER A 444 -15.11 -25.98 -16.98
N HIS A 445 -16.07 -25.10 -17.11
CA HIS A 445 -17.00 -24.97 -18.23
C HIS A 445 -16.98 -23.53 -18.74
N GLY A 446 -16.69 -23.32 -20.00
CA GLY A 446 -16.55 -22.01 -20.62
C GLY A 446 -15.15 -21.80 -21.21
N PRO A 447 -14.71 -20.55 -21.46
CA PRO A 447 -15.42 -19.30 -21.16
C PRO A 447 -16.69 -19.08 -22.01
N PHE A 448 -17.72 -18.51 -21.39
CA PHE A 448 -18.98 -18.14 -22.04
C PHE A 448 -19.06 -16.62 -22.17
N THR A 449 -19.55 -16.15 -23.33
CA THR A 449 -19.81 -14.71 -23.52
C THR A 449 -20.99 -14.25 -22.67
N MET A 450 -20.93 -13.01 -22.19
CA MET A 450 -22.01 -12.36 -21.43
C MET A 450 -22.90 -11.45 -22.29
N ALA A 451 -22.73 -11.43 -23.61
CA ALA A 451 -23.49 -10.55 -24.51
C ALA A 451 -25.00 -10.89 -24.57
N SER A 452 -25.36 -12.17 -24.39
CA SER A 452 -26.74 -12.66 -24.46
C SER A 452 -26.89 -13.92 -23.62
N PRO A 453 -28.14 -14.37 -23.34
CA PRO A 453 -28.37 -15.64 -22.66
C PRO A 453 -27.63 -16.79 -23.38
N THR A 454 -26.79 -17.49 -22.66
CA THR A 454 -25.91 -18.53 -23.21
C THR A 454 -26.22 -19.89 -22.60
N SER A 455 -26.43 -20.91 -23.48
CA SER A 455 -26.66 -22.26 -22.99
C SER A 455 -25.39 -22.88 -22.42
N VAL A 456 -25.55 -23.42 -21.22
CA VAL A 456 -24.51 -24.14 -20.47
C VAL A 456 -25.01 -25.54 -20.18
N ARG A 457 -24.19 -26.55 -20.31
CA ARG A 457 -24.55 -27.93 -19.94
C ARG A 457 -23.59 -28.46 -18.89
N MET A 458 -23.90 -28.09 -17.67
CA MET A 458 -23.03 -28.47 -16.56
C MET A 458 -23.85 -29.11 -15.43
N GLN A 459 -23.20 -30.01 -14.66
CA GLN A 459 -23.77 -30.62 -13.47
C GLN A 459 -22.79 -30.53 -12.30
N GLY A 460 -23.30 -30.32 -11.11
CA GLY A 460 -22.52 -30.26 -9.88
C GLY A 460 -23.39 -30.02 -8.66
N ARG A 461 -22.84 -30.19 -7.48
CA ARG A 461 -23.47 -29.76 -6.21
C ARG A 461 -23.05 -28.37 -5.82
N GLN A 462 -21.83 -28.01 -6.19
CA GLN A 462 -21.25 -26.67 -5.95
C GLN A 462 -20.75 -26.09 -7.27
N VAL A 463 -20.89 -24.79 -7.42
CA VAL A 463 -20.39 -24.04 -8.57
C VAL A 463 -19.62 -22.82 -8.08
N ARG A 464 -18.47 -22.56 -8.68
CA ARG A 464 -17.80 -21.27 -8.61
C ARG A 464 -18.07 -20.49 -9.88
N VAL A 465 -18.24 -19.20 -9.76
CA VAL A 465 -18.40 -18.28 -10.89
C VAL A 465 -17.14 -17.45 -10.98
N ARG A 466 -16.46 -17.54 -12.12
CA ARG A 466 -15.32 -16.67 -12.44
C ARG A 466 -15.73 -15.74 -13.57
N ILE A 467 -15.48 -14.46 -13.37
CA ILE A 467 -15.73 -13.38 -14.30
C ILE A 467 -14.38 -12.84 -14.75
N ASP A 468 -14.10 -12.87 -16.06
CA ASP A 468 -12.87 -12.36 -16.64
C ASP A 468 -13.20 -11.20 -17.57
N GLY A 469 -12.52 -10.05 -17.39
CA GLY A 469 -12.55 -8.94 -18.33
C GLY A 469 -11.77 -9.28 -19.58
N VAL A 470 -12.42 -9.29 -20.74
CA VAL A 470 -11.79 -9.65 -22.02
C VAL A 470 -11.57 -8.45 -22.94
N ALA A 471 -12.19 -7.32 -22.64
CA ALA A 471 -12.01 -6.07 -23.38
C ALA A 471 -11.38 -4.99 -22.50
N LEU A 472 -10.57 -4.15 -23.12
CA LEU A 472 -9.97 -2.95 -22.50
C LEU A 472 -11.02 -1.84 -22.43
N ALA A 473 -12.00 -2.00 -21.54
CA ALA A 473 -13.15 -1.11 -21.38
C ALA A 473 -13.61 -1.03 -19.92
N ASP A 474 -14.35 0.02 -19.58
CA ASP A 474 -15.08 0.13 -18.30
C ASP A 474 -16.34 -0.75 -18.34
N TRP A 475 -16.15 -2.05 -18.24
CA TRP A 475 -17.26 -2.98 -18.17
C TRP A 475 -17.87 -3.01 -16.76
N ARG A 476 -19.14 -3.39 -16.68
CA ARG A 476 -19.87 -3.49 -15.41
C ARG A 476 -20.75 -4.73 -15.42
N VAL A 477 -20.60 -5.52 -14.37
CA VAL A 477 -21.37 -6.74 -14.17
C VAL A 477 -22.21 -6.59 -12.89
N GLY A 478 -23.51 -6.76 -13.03
CA GLY A 478 -24.47 -6.79 -11.94
C GLY A 478 -24.75 -8.22 -11.45
N LYS A 479 -26.04 -8.54 -11.26
CA LYS A 479 -26.49 -9.84 -10.75
C LYS A 479 -26.77 -10.83 -11.86
N LEU A 480 -25.87 -11.80 -12.03
CA LEU A 480 -26.08 -12.92 -12.94
C LEU A 480 -27.26 -13.79 -12.48
N ARG A 481 -27.93 -14.44 -13.42
CA ARG A 481 -28.91 -15.48 -13.13
C ARG A 481 -28.50 -16.78 -13.82
N LEU A 482 -28.62 -17.89 -13.10
CA LEU A 482 -28.44 -19.23 -13.63
C LEU A 482 -29.81 -19.91 -13.77
N ASP A 483 -30.11 -20.46 -14.94
CA ASP A 483 -31.26 -21.37 -15.06
C ASP A 483 -30.83 -22.76 -14.57
N VAL A 484 -31.40 -23.12 -13.44
CA VAL A 484 -31.03 -24.33 -12.72
C VAL A 484 -32.19 -25.31 -12.63
N THR A 485 -31.91 -26.56 -12.90
CA THR A 485 -32.86 -27.67 -12.74
C THR A 485 -32.34 -28.66 -11.70
N ALA A 486 -33.19 -29.06 -10.76
CA ALA A 486 -32.82 -30.06 -9.77
C ALA A 486 -32.57 -31.42 -10.45
N GLY A 487 -31.48 -32.04 -10.12
CA GLY A 487 -31.11 -33.39 -10.54
C GLY A 487 -31.42 -34.45 -9.45
N SER A 488 -30.90 -35.62 -9.63
CA SER A 488 -31.07 -36.70 -8.64
C SER A 488 -30.21 -36.45 -7.39
N LYS A 489 -30.56 -37.12 -6.28
CA LYS A 489 -29.75 -37.08 -5.03
C LYS A 489 -28.46 -37.95 -5.12
N ARG A 490 -28.17 -38.56 -6.25
CA ARG A 490 -26.98 -39.38 -6.48
C ARG A 490 -25.88 -38.63 -7.18
#